data_a89dc40cd51db9344682642d7c8f82d3
#
_entry.id   a89dc40cd51db9344682642d7c8f82d3
#
_cell.length_a   1.000
_cell.length_b   1.000
_cell.length_c   1.000
_cell.angle_alpha   90.00
_cell.angle_beta   90.00
_cell.angle_gamma   90.00
#
_symmetry.space_group_name_H-M   'P 1'
#
loop_
_entity.id
_entity.type
_entity.pdbx_description
1 polymer ?
#
loop_
_entity_poly.entity_id
_entity_poly.type
_entity_poly.pdbx_seq_one_letter_code
_entity_poly.pdbx_strand_id
1 'polypeptide(L)'
;MLDENLLDAPDDLALADRRGLLRGAAEAGARVRTAARHAADAGIADLRPEGRPRAVLVAGPGTAATGVADLIGALAGASAPVVRLRPTGVAPAAGALRWALPGWAGSVDLLLLPTTDGSEPGLALLAEQAYRRGVTVVAVAPQGSPLAEAVGGSHGLFVPMAVAPNEIPDEDGENSAAGSDALWALFTPLLALLDRVGLLEAPPETLEKVADRLDRTAERCGPAVATYDNPAKTLAAELADSLPLIWTEGSAAGPVGRRFAAVLAELAGLPALAAELPEALPAHGVLLAGGYAAGADPDDFFRDRVDEPQALRARVVLLRDRPAGGLSAAPAARELALGHETAVSELEPEEGDDLETLAELLAVTDFAAVYLALATRGTPAP
;
A
#
# COMPACT_ATOMS: atom_id res chain seq x y z
N MET A 1 -5.34 3.07 23.58
CA MET A 1 -6.51 4.00 23.68
C MET A 1 -6.25 5.17 22.75
N LEU A 2 -7.20 5.52 21.89
CA LEU A 2 -7.09 6.64 20.93
C LEU A 2 -7.30 7.97 21.68
N ASP A 3 -6.50 8.99 21.38
CA ASP A 3 -6.76 10.36 21.78
C ASP A 3 -7.60 11.07 20.70
N GLU A 4 -8.93 11.06 20.90
CA GLU A 4 -9.86 11.68 19.96
C GLU A 4 -9.68 13.20 19.89
N ASN A 5 -9.24 13.86 20.96
CA ASN A 5 -9.02 15.30 20.95
C ASN A 5 -7.86 15.69 20.03
N LEU A 6 -6.84 14.82 19.93
CA LEU A 6 -5.70 15.05 19.05
C LEU A 6 -6.13 15.09 17.58
N LEU A 7 -7.13 14.28 17.17
CA LEU A 7 -7.61 14.25 15.79
C LEU A 7 -8.17 15.61 15.34
N ASP A 8 -8.77 16.40 16.25
CA ASP A 8 -9.32 17.72 15.95
C ASP A 8 -8.40 18.89 16.36
N ALA A 9 -7.14 18.57 16.67
CA ALA A 9 -6.09 19.55 17.03
C ALA A 9 -4.97 19.56 15.96
N PRO A 10 -5.11 20.28 14.82
CA PRO A 10 -4.16 20.22 13.72
C PRO A 10 -2.74 20.61 14.06
N ASP A 11 -2.54 21.58 14.96
CA ASP A 11 -1.22 22.00 15.43
C ASP A 11 -0.55 20.91 16.27
N ASP A 12 -1.30 20.22 17.13
CA ASP A 12 -0.80 19.13 17.94
C ASP A 12 -0.52 17.87 17.09
N LEU A 13 -1.34 17.60 16.07
CA LEU A 13 -1.07 16.57 15.07
C LEU A 13 0.26 16.83 14.35
N ALA A 14 0.51 18.09 13.94
CA ALA A 14 1.76 18.46 13.29
C ALA A 14 2.99 18.29 14.21
N LEU A 15 2.82 18.55 15.51
CA LEU A 15 3.88 18.33 16.51
C LEU A 15 4.11 16.84 16.80
N ALA A 16 3.06 16.02 16.75
CA ALA A 16 3.15 14.57 16.95
C ALA A 16 3.78 13.87 15.75
N ASP A 17 3.61 14.42 14.53
CA ASP A 17 4.10 13.84 13.27
C ASP A 17 5.59 14.16 13.03
N ARG A 18 6.45 13.67 13.91
CA ARG A 18 7.91 13.87 13.80
C ARG A 18 8.50 13.24 12.54
N ARG A 19 7.86 12.22 12.00
CA ARG A 19 8.30 11.47 10.81
C ARG A 19 7.77 12.09 9.50
N GLY A 20 6.94 13.13 9.56
CA GLY A 20 6.35 13.76 8.38
C GLY A 20 5.38 12.86 7.59
N LEU A 21 4.76 11.88 8.24
CA LEU A 21 3.87 10.91 7.57
C LEU A 21 2.63 11.56 6.97
N LEU A 22 2.02 12.54 7.69
CA LEU A 22 0.89 13.32 7.17
C LEU A 22 1.30 14.13 5.93
N ARG A 23 2.50 14.73 5.97
CA ARG A 23 3.03 15.45 4.82
C ARG A 23 3.28 14.50 3.65
N GLY A 24 3.90 13.34 3.89
CA GLY A 24 4.13 12.31 2.87
C GLY A 24 2.83 11.87 2.21
N ALA A 25 1.76 11.66 2.98
CA ALA A 25 0.43 11.34 2.45
C ALA A 25 -0.16 12.51 1.63
N ALA A 26 -0.01 13.76 2.09
CA ALA A 26 -0.51 14.95 1.40
C ALA A 26 0.27 15.26 0.10
N GLU A 27 1.56 14.95 0.03
CA GLU A 27 2.40 15.19 -1.13
C GLU A 27 2.32 14.08 -2.20
N ALA A 28 1.45 13.07 -2.02
CA ALA A 28 1.36 11.91 -2.92
C ALA A 28 1.11 12.32 -4.40
N GLY A 29 0.25 13.30 -4.67
CA GLY A 29 0.00 13.83 -6.02
C GLY A 29 1.22 14.50 -6.64
N ALA A 30 1.93 15.33 -5.85
CA ALA A 30 3.19 15.94 -6.30
C ALA A 30 4.27 14.87 -6.58
N ARG A 31 4.27 13.78 -5.80
CA ARG A 31 5.17 12.64 -5.99
C ARG A 31 4.90 11.92 -7.30
N VAL A 32 3.62 11.69 -7.65
CA VAL A 32 3.23 11.13 -8.95
C VAL A 32 3.78 11.98 -10.09
N ARG A 33 3.55 13.30 -10.06
CA ARG A 33 4.05 14.20 -11.12
C ARG A 33 5.57 14.21 -11.23
N THR A 34 6.28 14.17 -10.09
CA THR A 34 7.74 14.13 -10.08
C THR A 34 8.27 12.80 -10.60
N ALA A 35 7.69 11.69 -10.17
CA ALA A 35 8.06 10.34 -10.61
C ALA A 35 7.77 10.12 -12.11
N ALA A 36 6.66 10.67 -12.64
CA ALA A 36 6.37 10.64 -14.06
C ALA A 36 7.42 11.41 -14.90
N ARG A 37 7.90 12.57 -14.40
CA ARG A 37 9.02 13.30 -15.04
C ARG A 37 10.31 12.49 -15.03
N HIS A 38 10.67 11.88 -13.88
CA HIS A 38 11.85 11.02 -13.81
C HIS A 38 11.76 9.81 -14.75
N ALA A 39 10.56 9.24 -14.94
CA ALA A 39 10.33 8.18 -15.90
C ALA A 39 10.58 8.65 -17.36
N ALA A 40 10.10 9.85 -17.70
CA ALA A 40 10.33 10.46 -19.01
C ALA A 40 11.82 10.79 -19.23
N ASP A 41 12.48 11.39 -18.24
CA ASP A 41 13.91 11.74 -18.27
C ASP A 41 14.82 10.48 -18.40
N ALA A 42 14.38 9.35 -17.81
CA ALA A 42 15.05 8.06 -17.95
C ALA A 42 14.82 7.40 -19.33
N GLY A 43 14.03 8.02 -20.22
CA GLY A 43 13.81 7.55 -21.59
C GLY A 43 12.71 6.50 -21.74
N ILE A 44 11.82 6.31 -20.76
CA ILE A 44 10.70 5.34 -20.88
C ILE A 44 9.82 5.68 -22.10
N ALA A 45 9.56 6.96 -22.35
CA ALA A 45 8.77 7.41 -23.50
C ALA A 45 9.38 7.05 -24.84
N ASP A 46 10.72 6.94 -24.93
CA ASP A 46 11.47 6.65 -26.13
C ASP A 46 11.68 5.15 -26.39
N LEU A 47 11.30 4.30 -25.43
CA LEU A 47 11.39 2.85 -25.58
C LEU A 47 10.59 2.37 -26.78
N ARG A 48 11.18 1.46 -27.54
CA ARG A 48 10.54 0.78 -28.69
C ARG A 48 10.51 -0.72 -28.42
N PRO A 49 9.53 -1.19 -27.61
CA PRO A 49 9.44 -2.60 -27.27
C PRO A 49 9.14 -3.43 -28.53
N GLU A 50 9.86 -4.54 -28.71
CA GLU A 50 9.64 -5.47 -29.83
C GLU A 50 8.38 -6.34 -29.62
N GLY A 51 7.74 -6.26 -28.45
CA GLY A 51 6.52 -6.99 -28.07
C GLY A 51 6.22 -6.85 -26.59
N ARG A 52 5.14 -7.50 -26.15
CA ARG A 52 4.77 -7.56 -24.74
C ARG A 52 5.65 -8.57 -24.00
N PRO A 53 6.08 -8.28 -22.77
CA PRO A 53 6.72 -9.29 -21.93
C PRO A 53 5.79 -10.49 -21.73
N ARG A 54 6.36 -11.71 -21.74
CA ARG A 54 5.62 -12.93 -21.43
C ARG A 54 5.20 -12.99 -19.95
N ALA A 55 6.07 -12.53 -19.07
CA ALA A 55 5.80 -12.41 -17.64
C ALA A 55 6.54 -11.20 -17.04
N VAL A 56 5.97 -10.65 -16.00
CA VAL A 56 6.57 -9.58 -15.18
C VAL A 56 6.98 -10.17 -13.84
N LEU A 57 8.25 -10.06 -13.51
CA LEU A 57 8.81 -10.45 -12.21
C LEU A 57 9.03 -9.19 -11.39
N VAL A 58 8.63 -9.18 -10.13
CA VAL A 58 8.83 -8.03 -9.24
C VAL A 58 9.59 -8.47 -8.00
N ALA A 59 10.68 -7.79 -7.68
CA ALA A 59 11.49 -8.07 -6.50
C ALA A 59 11.89 -6.76 -5.80
N GLY A 60 11.68 -6.70 -4.50
CA GLY A 60 12.07 -5.58 -3.65
C GLY A 60 11.75 -5.89 -2.19
N PRO A 61 12.48 -5.29 -1.25
CA PRO A 61 12.22 -5.41 0.18
C PRO A 61 11.10 -4.45 0.63
N GLY A 62 10.50 -4.76 1.78
CA GLY A 62 9.57 -3.86 2.47
C GLY A 62 8.15 -3.83 1.92
N THR A 63 7.32 -3.05 2.62
CA THR A 63 5.88 -2.95 2.38
C THR A 63 5.57 -2.21 1.08
N ALA A 64 6.33 -1.16 0.74
CA ALA A 64 6.12 -0.41 -0.51
C ALA A 64 6.36 -1.29 -1.75
N ALA A 65 7.49 -2.01 -1.83
CA ALA A 65 7.77 -2.91 -2.95
C ALA A 65 6.77 -4.07 -3.04
N THR A 66 6.29 -4.57 -1.89
CA THR A 66 5.21 -5.58 -1.83
C THR A 66 3.91 -5.02 -2.39
N GLY A 67 3.51 -3.82 -1.95
CA GLY A 67 2.32 -3.13 -2.45
C GLY A 67 2.39 -2.88 -3.95
N VAL A 68 3.53 -2.40 -4.46
CA VAL A 68 3.75 -2.22 -5.91
C VAL A 68 3.54 -3.53 -6.67
N ALA A 69 4.10 -4.65 -6.18
CA ALA A 69 3.94 -5.95 -6.85
C ALA A 69 2.48 -6.40 -6.88
N ASP A 70 1.76 -6.24 -5.79
CA ASP A 70 0.34 -6.61 -5.69
C ASP A 70 -0.54 -5.72 -6.58
N LEU A 71 -0.27 -4.41 -6.62
CA LEU A 71 -0.98 -3.45 -7.49
C LEU A 71 -0.74 -3.74 -8.97
N ILE A 72 0.51 -3.97 -9.37
CA ILE A 72 0.83 -4.37 -10.75
C ILE A 72 0.11 -5.68 -11.09
N GLY A 73 0.08 -6.63 -10.16
CA GLY A 73 -0.63 -7.91 -10.33
C GLY A 73 -2.12 -7.72 -10.61
N ALA A 74 -2.78 -6.78 -9.94
CA ALA A 74 -4.20 -6.50 -10.16
C ALA A 74 -4.44 -5.78 -11.50
N LEU A 75 -3.61 -4.80 -11.85
CA LEU A 75 -3.80 -3.96 -13.03
C LEU A 75 -3.35 -4.64 -14.33
N ALA A 76 -2.24 -5.34 -14.32
CA ALA A 76 -1.63 -5.94 -15.51
C ALA A 76 -1.82 -7.46 -15.59
N GLY A 77 -2.33 -8.11 -14.55
CA GLY A 77 -2.43 -9.58 -14.47
C GLY A 77 -3.28 -10.23 -15.55
N ALA A 78 -4.27 -9.52 -16.11
CA ALA A 78 -5.04 -9.97 -17.24
C ALA A 78 -4.26 -9.97 -18.57
N SER A 79 -3.20 -9.14 -18.67
CA SER A 79 -2.37 -8.99 -19.87
C SER A 79 -1.13 -9.88 -19.86
N ALA A 80 -0.52 -10.10 -18.68
CA ALA A 80 0.61 -11.00 -18.49
C ALA A 80 0.69 -11.49 -17.04
N PRO A 81 1.20 -12.70 -16.76
CA PRO A 81 1.45 -13.15 -15.41
C PRO A 81 2.42 -12.21 -14.67
N VAL A 82 2.01 -11.75 -13.47
CA VAL A 82 2.87 -10.97 -12.57
C VAL A 82 3.28 -11.84 -11.40
N VAL A 83 4.59 -12.02 -11.22
CA VAL A 83 5.15 -12.92 -10.21
C VAL A 83 6.02 -12.14 -9.25
N ARG A 84 5.58 -12.03 -8.01
CA ARG A 84 6.40 -11.48 -6.94
C ARG A 84 7.47 -12.48 -6.52
N LEU A 85 8.73 -12.11 -6.64
CA LEU A 85 9.86 -12.89 -6.12
C LEU A 85 10.02 -12.57 -4.63
N ARG A 86 9.73 -13.55 -3.80
CA ARG A 86 9.86 -13.40 -2.34
C ARG A 86 11.32 -13.55 -1.92
N PRO A 87 11.84 -12.69 -1.04
CA PRO A 87 13.17 -12.89 -0.49
C PRO A 87 13.23 -14.11 0.43
N THR A 88 14.40 -14.69 0.50
CA THR A 88 14.79 -15.65 1.53
C THR A 88 15.92 -15.05 2.38
N GLY A 89 16.08 -15.50 3.61
CA GLY A 89 17.07 -14.95 4.55
C GLY A 89 16.44 -14.39 5.81
N VAL A 90 17.27 -13.81 6.66
CA VAL A 90 16.84 -13.27 7.96
C VAL A 90 17.01 -11.75 7.95
N ALA A 91 15.91 -11.03 7.84
CA ALA A 91 15.88 -9.60 8.14
C ALA A 91 15.90 -9.39 9.68
N PRO A 92 16.51 -8.32 10.22
CA PRO A 92 17.00 -7.12 9.52
C PRO A 92 18.52 -7.10 9.26
N ALA A 93 19.20 -8.24 9.23
CA ALA A 93 20.64 -8.22 8.95
C ALA A 93 20.89 -7.69 7.53
N ALA A 94 21.61 -6.57 7.42
CA ALA A 94 21.97 -5.98 6.14
C ALA A 94 22.68 -7.01 5.24
N GLY A 95 22.22 -7.13 3.99
CA GLY A 95 22.78 -8.10 3.04
C GLY A 95 22.38 -9.56 3.28
N ALA A 96 21.41 -9.83 4.18
CA ALA A 96 20.93 -11.18 4.44
C ALA A 96 19.86 -11.66 3.48
N LEU A 97 19.15 -10.74 2.82
CA LEU A 97 18.08 -11.10 1.89
C LEU A 97 18.66 -11.60 0.56
N ARG A 98 18.05 -12.63 0.02
CA ARG A 98 18.37 -13.22 -1.29
C ARG A 98 17.11 -13.45 -2.09
N TRP A 99 17.18 -13.15 -3.37
CA TRP A 99 16.15 -13.48 -4.34
C TRP A 99 16.68 -14.49 -5.34
N ALA A 100 15.82 -15.36 -5.81
CA ALA A 100 16.13 -16.34 -6.84
C ALA A 100 15.30 -16.08 -8.09
N LEU A 101 15.95 -16.00 -9.24
CA LEU A 101 15.27 -15.91 -10.51
C LEU A 101 14.70 -17.29 -10.88
N PRO A 102 13.39 -17.40 -11.20
CA PRO A 102 12.78 -18.68 -11.60
C PRO A 102 13.51 -19.32 -12.78
N GLY A 103 13.55 -20.66 -12.81
CA GLY A 103 14.26 -21.40 -13.86
C GLY A 103 13.76 -21.12 -15.27
N TRP A 104 12.49 -20.76 -15.43
CA TRP A 104 11.86 -20.45 -16.70
C TRP A 104 12.08 -19.00 -17.19
N ALA A 105 12.53 -18.07 -16.33
CA ALA A 105 12.72 -16.69 -16.70
C ALA A 105 13.86 -16.52 -17.72
N GLY A 106 13.65 -15.70 -18.74
CA GLY A 106 14.57 -15.51 -19.88
C GLY A 106 14.33 -14.20 -20.62
N SER A 107 14.79 -14.12 -21.87
CA SER A 107 14.88 -12.89 -22.67
C SER A 107 13.54 -12.24 -23.05
N VAL A 108 12.45 -12.94 -22.88
CA VAL A 108 11.09 -12.44 -23.16
C VAL A 108 10.36 -12.01 -21.89
N ASP A 109 11.04 -11.98 -20.74
CA ASP A 109 10.46 -11.62 -19.44
C ASP A 109 11.05 -10.29 -18.95
N LEU A 110 10.31 -9.62 -18.09
CA LEU A 110 10.66 -8.33 -17.51
C LEU A 110 10.85 -8.48 -15.99
N LEU A 111 11.97 -8.01 -15.46
CA LEU A 111 12.24 -7.93 -14.03
C LEU A 111 12.17 -6.48 -13.55
N LEU A 112 11.30 -6.19 -12.60
CA LEU A 112 11.13 -4.90 -11.96
C LEU A 112 11.73 -4.94 -10.55
N LEU A 113 12.57 -3.96 -10.22
CA LEU A 113 13.27 -3.85 -8.95
C LEU A 113 12.92 -2.52 -8.26
N PRO A 114 11.71 -2.38 -7.67
CA PRO A 114 11.37 -1.21 -6.87
C PRO A 114 12.01 -1.32 -5.48
N THR A 115 12.73 -0.29 -5.03
CA THR A 115 13.30 -0.23 -3.68
C THR A 115 13.46 1.21 -3.21
N THR A 116 13.22 1.46 -1.92
CA THR A 116 13.32 2.79 -1.31
C THR A 116 14.75 3.16 -0.93
N ASP A 117 15.66 2.19 -0.80
CA ASP A 117 17.05 2.45 -0.41
C ASP A 117 18.09 1.95 -1.44
N GLY A 118 17.80 0.85 -2.14
CA GLY A 118 18.71 0.26 -3.15
C GLY A 118 20.03 -0.29 -2.61
N SER A 119 20.18 -0.43 -1.30
CA SER A 119 21.43 -0.90 -0.66
C SER A 119 21.53 -2.43 -0.54
N GLU A 120 20.40 -3.15 -0.70
CA GLU A 120 20.35 -4.61 -0.49
C GLU A 120 21.15 -5.37 -1.56
N PRO A 121 22.29 -5.99 -1.18
CA PRO A 121 23.17 -6.66 -2.15
C PRO A 121 22.51 -7.82 -2.89
N GLY A 122 21.48 -8.42 -2.31
CA GLY A 122 20.71 -9.49 -2.94
C GLY A 122 19.98 -9.05 -4.20
N LEU A 123 19.55 -7.77 -4.28
CA LEU A 123 18.92 -7.20 -5.48
C LEU A 123 19.96 -6.98 -6.60
N ALA A 124 21.14 -6.47 -6.27
CA ALA A 124 22.23 -6.33 -7.23
C ALA A 124 22.63 -7.69 -7.84
N LEU A 125 22.76 -8.72 -7.01
CA LEU A 125 23.03 -10.09 -7.48
C LEU A 125 21.89 -10.64 -8.35
N LEU A 126 20.64 -10.32 -8.03
CA LEU A 126 19.49 -10.71 -8.85
C LEU A 126 19.52 -10.02 -10.22
N ALA A 127 19.86 -8.72 -10.27
CA ALA A 127 20.03 -7.98 -11.51
C ALA A 127 21.12 -8.60 -12.41
N GLU A 128 22.27 -8.97 -11.83
CA GLU A 128 23.31 -9.66 -12.57
C GLU A 128 22.89 -11.04 -13.09
N GLN A 129 22.13 -11.80 -12.30
CA GLN A 129 21.57 -13.08 -12.74
C GLN A 129 20.61 -12.90 -13.91
N ALA A 130 19.73 -11.89 -13.83
CA ALA A 130 18.78 -11.56 -14.85
C ALA A 130 19.49 -11.18 -16.16
N TYR A 131 20.50 -10.32 -16.09
CA TYR A 131 21.32 -9.93 -17.22
C TYR A 131 21.95 -11.15 -17.92
N ARG A 132 22.62 -12.05 -17.15
CA ARG A 132 23.25 -13.27 -17.71
C ARG A 132 22.24 -14.20 -18.40
N ARG A 133 20.95 -14.11 -18.07
CA ARG A 133 19.87 -14.90 -18.68
C ARG A 133 19.09 -14.15 -19.74
N GLY A 134 19.52 -12.89 -20.04
CA GLY A 134 18.89 -12.03 -21.03
C GLY A 134 17.55 -11.45 -20.59
N VAL A 135 17.17 -11.54 -19.31
CA VAL A 135 15.95 -10.90 -18.78
C VAL A 135 16.13 -9.39 -18.78
N THR A 136 15.15 -8.65 -19.30
CA THR A 136 15.16 -7.19 -19.24
C THR A 136 14.96 -6.72 -17.80
N VAL A 137 15.86 -5.86 -17.30
CA VAL A 137 15.84 -5.35 -15.93
C VAL A 137 15.49 -3.88 -15.92
N VAL A 138 14.53 -3.50 -15.08
CA VAL A 138 14.20 -2.11 -14.79
C VAL A 138 14.20 -1.91 -13.28
N ALA A 139 15.00 -0.96 -12.79
CA ALA A 139 15.03 -0.60 -11.38
C ALA A 139 14.52 0.81 -11.15
N VAL A 140 13.75 0.97 -10.06
CA VAL A 140 13.37 2.26 -9.49
C VAL A 140 13.96 2.32 -8.09
N ALA A 141 14.98 3.16 -7.88
CA ALA A 141 15.74 3.24 -6.64
C ALA A 141 16.33 4.65 -6.45
N PRO A 142 16.84 5.00 -5.27
CA PRO A 142 17.58 6.24 -5.07
C PRO A 142 18.79 6.33 -6.00
N GLN A 143 19.02 7.53 -6.50
CA GLN A 143 20.18 7.81 -7.35
C GLN A 143 21.49 7.59 -6.58
N GLY A 144 22.48 6.94 -7.21
CA GLY A 144 23.77 6.63 -6.58
C GLY A 144 23.74 5.43 -5.63
N SER A 145 22.60 4.71 -5.53
CA SER A 145 22.52 3.48 -4.76
C SER A 145 23.32 2.34 -5.41
N PRO A 146 23.78 1.33 -4.63
CA PRO A 146 24.46 0.15 -5.17
C PRO A 146 23.65 -0.58 -6.25
N LEU A 147 22.33 -0.61 -6.14
CA LEU A 147 21.45 -1.18 -7.16
C LEU A 147 21.48 -0.38 -8.45
N ALA A 148 21.48 0.97 -8.36
CA ALA A 148 21.58 1.83 -9.54
C ALA A 148 22.88 1.57 -10.34
N GLU A 149 24.01 1.41 -9.65
CA GLU A 149 25.29 1.07 -10.26
C GLU A 149 25.26 -0.31 -10.92
N ALA A 150 24.73 -1.33 -10.23
CA ALA A 150 24.62 -2.70 -10.76
C ALA A 150 23.74 -2.78 -12.01
N VAL A 151 22.61 -2.08 -12.03
CA VAL A 151 21.69 -2.04 -13.18
C VAL A 151 22.30 -1.27 -14.35
N GLY A 152 22.96 -0.12 -14.10
CA GLY A 152 23.68 0.63 -15.12
C GLY A 152 24.80 -0.19 -15.76
N GLY A 153 25.56 -0.94 -14.96
CA GLY A 153 26.62 -1.84 -15.45
C GLY A 153 26.13 -3.03 -16.28
N SER A 154 24.88 -3.43 -16.11
CA SER A 154 24.22 -4.54 -16.83
C SER A 154 23.32 -4.10 -17.99
N HIS A 155 23.43 -2.86 -18.45
CA HIS A 155 22.59 -2.28 -19.51
C HIS A 155 21.07 -2.36 -19.21
N GLY A 156 20.67 -2.44 -17.93
CA GLY A 156 19.29 -2.33 -17.50
C GLY A 156 18.83 -0.86 -17.52
N LEU A 157 17.52 -0.67 -17.48
CA LEU A 157 16.95 0.66 -17.33
C LEU A 157 16.89 1.04 -15.85
N PHE A 158 17.46 2.18 -15.51
CA PHE A 158 17.41 2.76 -14.19
C PHE A 158 16.56 4.04 -14.21
N VAL A 159 15.59 4.12 -13.27
CA VAL A 159 14.78 5.31 -13.06
C VAL A 159 15.06 5.81 -11.64
N PRO A 160 15.53 7.05 -11.46
CA PRO A 160 15.71 7.62 -10.13
C PRO A 160 14.38 7.71 -9.39
N MET A 161 14.33 7.20 -8.18
CA MET A 161 13.16 7.35 -7.30
C MET A 161 12.94 8.84 -6.98
N ALA A 162 11.69 9.28 -7.02
CA ALA A 162 11.33 10.64 -6.62
C ALA A 162 11.40 10.78 -5.09
N VAL A 163 12.34 11.59 -4.61
CA VAL A 163 12.55 11.87 -3.17
C VAL A 163 12.11 13.31 -2.88
N ALA A 164 11.54 13.57 -1.71
CA ALA A 164 11.23 14.94 -1.31
C ALA A 164 12.53 15.74 -1.04
N PRO A 165 12.58 17.03 -1.40
CA PRO A 165 13.78 17.84 -1.23
C PRO A 165 14.27 17.98 0.23
N ASN A 166 13.42 17.66 1.20
CA ASN A 166 13.68 17.81 2.63
C ASN A 166 13.59 16.49 3.42
N GLU A 167 13.61 15.35 2.75
CA GLU A 167 13.78 14.08 3.45
C GLU A 167 15.21 13.98 3.95
N ILE A 168 15.43 14.51 5.16
CA ILE A 168 16.63 14.22 5.93
C ILE A 168 16.44 12.79 6.46
N PRO A 169 17.34 11.86 6.16
CA PRO A 169 17.30 10.55 6.80
C PRO A 169 17.32 10.77 8.32
N ASP A 170 16.37 10.20 9.04
CA ASP A 170 16.43 10.18 10.50
C ASP A 170 17.76 9.55 10.92
N GLU A 171 18.37 10.06 12.02
CA GLU A 171 19.65 9.54 12.53
C GLU A 171 19.61 8.03 12.79
N ASP A 172 18.43 7.44 12.93
CA ASP A 172 18.19 6.00 13.11
C ASP A 172 18.02 5.22 11.80
N GLY A 173 18.07 5.87 10.62
CA GLY A 173 18.02 5.21 9.32
C GLY A 173 16.67 4.58 8.95
N GLU A 174 15.64 4.84 9.72
CA GLU A 174 14.28 4.35 9.49
C GLU A 174 13.49 5.25 8.52
N ASN A 175 13.88 5.27 7.25
CA ASN A 175 12.97 5.72 6.21
C ASN A 175 11.74 4.81 6.25
N SER A 176 10.57 5.37 6.57
CA SER A 176 9.34 4.60 6.63
C SER A 176 8.97 4.12 5.23
N ALA A 177 9.40 2.89 4.90
CA ALA A 177 9.01 2.21 3.66
C ALA A 177 7.47 2.01 3.54
N ALA A 178 6.72 2.27 4.61
CA ALA A 178 5.26 2.19 4.65
C ALA A 178 4.57 3.48 4.18
N GLY A 179 5.30 4.59 4.05
CA GLY A 179 4.71 5.87 3.64
C GLY A 179 4.05 5.83 2.26
N SER A 180 3.00 6.62 2.11
CA SER A 180 2.28 6.78 0.84
C SER A 180 3.17 7.36 -0.26
N ASP A 181 4.06 8.26 0.10
CA ASP A 181 5.02 8.89 -0.79
C ASP A 181 6.00 7.88 -1.40
N ALA A 182 6.51 6.94 -0.61
CA ALA A 182 7.40 5.88 -1.09
C ALA A 182 6.68 4.97 -2.12
N LEU A 183 5.41 4.63 -1.88
CA LEU A 183 4.64 3.84 -2.83
C LEU A 183 4.56 4.51 -4.20
N TRP A 184 4.11 5.78 -4.25
CA TRP A 184 3.91 6.49 -5.52
C TRP A 184 5.22 6.81 -6.23
N ALA A 185 6.31 7.05 -5.48
CA ALA A 185 7.64 7.25 -6.05
C ALA A 185 8.16 6.01 -6.81
N LEU A 186 7.81 4.81 -6.32
CA LEU A 186 8.18 3.54 -6.94
C LEU A 186 7.18 3.10 -8.02
N PHE A 187 5.89 3.30 -7.77
CA PHE A 187 4.83 2.75 -8.60
C PHE A 187 4.63 3.53 -9.90
N THR A 188 4.67 4.86 -9.86
CA THR A 188 4.39 5.71 -11.03
C THR A 188 5.33 5.44 -12.21
N PRO A 189 6.68 5.35 -12.04
CA PRO A 189 7.55 5.02 -13.16
C PRO A 189 7.27 3.65 -13.77
N LEU A 190 6.84 2.70 -12.93
CA LEU A 190 6.49 1.36 -13.39
C LEU A 190 5.15 1.35 -14.14
N LEU A 191 4.17 2.18 -13.75
CA LEU A 191 2.94 2.38 -14.52
C LEU A 191 3.26 2.91 -15.91
N ALA A 192 4.10 3.96 -16.03
CA ALA A 192 4.51 4.51 -17.31
C ALA A 192 5.25 3.47 -18.18
N LEU A 193 6.10 2.63 -17.57
CA LEU A 193 6.77 1.54 -18.26
C LEU A 193 5.78 0.48 -18.77
N LEU A 194 4.85 0.04 -17.91
CA LEU A 194 3.90 -0.99 -18.25
C LEU A 194 2.88 -0.55 -19.29
N ASP A 195 2.52 0.74 -19.32
CA ASP A 195 1.79 1.37 -20.43
C ASP A 195 2.61 1.28 -21.71
N ARG A 196 3.88 1.67 -21.66
CA ARG A 196 4.77 1.69 -22.82
C ARG A 196 4.99 0.32 -23.45
N VAL A 197 5.01 -0.75 -22.63
CA VAL A 197 5.10 -2.14 -23.12
C VAL A 197 3.74 -2.78 -23.41
N GLY A 198 2.65 -2.02 -23.26
CA GLY A 198 1.28 -2.42 -23.62
C GLY A 198 0.64 -3.44 -22.68
N LEU A 199 1.00 -3.45 -21.40
CA LEU A 199 0.42 -4.34 -20.38
C LEU A 199 -0.77 -3.74 -19.64
N LEU A 200 -0.86 -2.40 -19.56
CA LEU A 200 -1.96 -1.65 -18.97
C LEU A 200 -2.08 -0.29 -19.68
N GLU A 201 -3.09 0.49 -19.34
CA GLU A 201 -3.31 1.85 -19.85
C GLU A 201 -3.05 2.87 -18.74
N ALA A 202 -1.92 3.56 -18.81
CA ALA A 202 -1.53 4.65 -17.91
C ALA A 202 -0.76 5.75 -18.68
N PRO A 203 -1.36 6.32 -19.74
CA PRO A 203 -0.74 7.42 -20.47
C PRO A 203 -0.53 8.63 -19.54
N PRO A 204 0.30 9.61 -19.90
CA PRO A 204 0.61 10.78 -19.08
C PRO A 204 -0.63 11.51 -18.55
N GLU A 205 -1.70 11.58 -19.34
CA GLU A 205 -2.97 12.21 -18.98
C GLU A 205 -3.68 11.45 -17.83
N THR A 206 -3.59 10.14 -17.82
CA THR A 206 -4.14 9.31 -16.73
C THR A 206 -3.32 9.48 -15.46
N LEU A 207 -1.99 9.54 -15.55
CA LEU A 207 -1.12 9.80 -14.40
C LEU A 207 -1.38 11.20 -13.80
N GLU A 208 -1.68 12.20 -14.63
CA GLU A 208 -2.07 13.53 -14.14
C GLU A 208 -3.42 13.50 -13.41
N LYS A 209 -4.43 12.77 -13.93
CA LYS A 209 -5.70 12.57 -13.22
C LYS A 209 -5.54 11.86 -11.89
N VAL A 210 -4.65 10.86 -11.83
CA VAL A 210 -4.28 10.19 -10.57
C VAL A 210 -3.72 11.20 -9.58
N ALA A 211 -2.78 12.06 -10.02
CA ALA A 211 -2.20 13.09 -9.16
C ALA A 211 -3.26 14.09 -8.67
N ASP A 212 -4.16 14.53 -9.55
CA ASP A 212 -5.26 15.43 -9.19
C ASP A 212 -6.26 14.77 -8.22
N ARG A 213 -6.50 13.45 -8.35
CA ARG A 213 -7.36 12.70 -7.43
C ARG A 213 -6.71 12.60 -6.05
N LEU A 214 -5.40 12.35 -5.99
CA LEU A 214 -4.63 12.32 -4.74
C LEU A 214 -4.65 13.68 -4.04
N ASP A 215 -4.45 14.78 -4.78
CA ASP A 215 -4.50 16.14 -4.21
C ASP A 215 -5.89 16.46 -3.63
N ARG A 216 -6.97 16.16 -4.36
CA ARG A 216 -8.35 16.35 -3.84
C ARG A 216 -8.63 15.49 -2.60
N THR A 217 -8.14 14.26 -2.59
CA THR A 217 -8.30 13.38 -1.43
C THR A 217 -7.48 13.90 -0.24
N ALA A 218 -6.27 14.41 -0.47
CA ALA A 218 -5.46 15.04 0.57
C ALA A 218 -6.13 16.29 1.17
N GLU A 219 -6.82 17.10 0.35
CA GLU A 219 -7.62 18.23 0.85
C GLU A 219 -8.75 17.76 1.78
N ARG A 220 -9.47 16.69 1.41
CA ARG A 220 -10.57 16.10 2.21
C ARG A 220 -10.08 15.40 3.48
N CYS A 221 -8.90 14.78 3.42
CA CYS A 221 -8.31 14.05 4.52
C CYS A 221 -7.30 14.86 5.35
N GLY A 222 -7.13 16.15 5.05
CA GLY A 222 -6.13 17.01 5.70
C GLY A 222 -6.38 17.24 7.20
N PRO A 223 -5.33 17.58 7.97
CA PRO A 223 -5.42 17.70 9.43
C PRO A 223 -6.36 18.83 9.90
N ALA A 224 -6.59 19.84 9.07
CA ALA A 224 -7.49 20.95 9.40
C ALA A 224 -9.00 20.61 9.23
N VAL A 225 -9.32 19.51 8.56
CA VAL A 225 -10.71 19.05 8.38
C VAL A 225 -11.15 18.34 9.65
N ALA A 226 -12.31 18.73 10.18
CA ALA A 226 -12.87 18.15 11.40
C ALA A 226 -13.17 16.65 11.22
N THR A 227 -13.05 15.87 12.28
CA THR A 227 -13.16 14.39 12.23
C THR A 227 -14.44 13.91 11.57
N TYR A 228 -15.59 14.56 11.84
CA TYR A 228 -16.88 14.15 11.28
C TYR A 228 -17.03 14.38 9.75
N ASP A 229 -16.21 15.27 9.16
CA ASP A 229 -16.17 15.54 7.71
C ASP A 229 -14.97 14.88 7.02
N ASN A 230 -14.06 14.25 7.80
CA ASN A 230 -12.82 13.69 7.31
C ASN A 230 -12.90 12.14 7.29
N PRO A 231 -12.99 11.51 6.11
CA PRO A 231 -13.20 10.06 6.02
C PRO A 231 -12.05 9.25 6.63
N ALA A 232 -10.82 9.77 6.58
CA ALA A 232 -9.66 9.09 7.13
C ALA A 232 -9.60 9.18 8.67
N LYS A 233 -9.92 10.34 9.26
CA LYS A 233 -10.00 10.49 10.72
C LYS A 233 -11.17 9.67 11.29
N THR A 234 -12.33 9.69 10.62
CA THR A 234 -13.48 8.88 11.00
C THR A 234 -13.09 7.40 11.00
N LEU A 235 -12.46 6.91 9.91
CA LEU A 235 -12.01 5.53 9.85
C LEU A 235 -10.97 5.22 10.94
N ALA A 236 -9.99 6.10 11.20
CA ALA A 236 -9.01 5.91 12.26
C ALA A 236 -9.66 5.79 13.65
N ALA A 237 -10.63 6.67 13.96
CA ALA A 237 -11.38 6.60 15.21
C ALA A 237 -12.20 5.31 15.33
N GLU A 238 -12.82 4.88 14.26
CA GLU A 238 -13.60 3.64 14.21
C GLU A 238 -12.75 2.38 14.33
N LEU A 239 -11.50 2.40 13.90
CA LEU A 239 -10.57 1.26 14.00
C LEU A 239 -9.89 1.15 15.36
N ALA A 240 -9.87 2.22 16.14
CA ALA A 240 -9.27 2.20 17.46
C ALA A 240 -9.90 1.10 18.33
N ASP A 241 -9.04 0.38 19.03
CA ASP A 241 -9.45 -0.70 19.95
C ASP A 241 -10.27 -1.82 19.28
N SER A 242 -10.18 -1.99 17.94
CA SER A 242 -10.86 -3.04 17.19
C SER A 242 -9.88 -4.02 16.53
N LEU A 243 -10.40 -5.17 16.07
CA LEU A 243 -9.73 -6.05 15.10
C LEU A 243 -10.35 -5.80 13.72
N PRO A 244 -9.66 -5.06 12.83
CA PRO A 244 -10.18 -4.80 11.49
C PRO A 244 -10.22 -6.07 10.64
N LEU A 245 -11.40 -6.39 10.11
CA LEU A 245 -11.61 -7.38 9.06
C LEU A 245 -11.82 -6.62 7.76
N ILE A 246 -10.79 -6.50 6.97
CA ILE A 246 -10.80 -5.72 5.72
C ILE A 246 -11.33 -6.62 4.62
N TRP A 247 -12.57 -6.38 4.19
CA TRP A 247 -13.22 -7.08 3.09
C TRP A 247 -13.17 -6.22 1.84
N THR A 248 -12.71 -6.80 0.76
CA THR A 248 -12.48 -6.06 -0.47
C THR A 248 -13.33 -6.60 -1.61
N GLU A 249 -13.89 -5.71 -2.43
CA GLU A 249 -14.66 -6.04 -3.62
C GLU A 249 -14.14 -5.23 -4.81
N GLY A 250 -13.77 -5.93 -5.89
CA GLY A 250 -13.18 -5.34 -7.08
C GLY A 250 -11.67 -5.59 -7.20
N SER A 251 -11.17 -5.47 -8.42
CA SER A 251 -9.78 -5.86 -8.75
C SER A 251 -8.73 -4.98 -8.08
N ALA A 252 -9.00 -3.70 -7.96
CA ALA A 252 -8.08 -2.73 -7.35
C ALA A 252 -8.17 -2.73 -5.81
N ALA A 253 -9.35 -3.02 -5.23
CA ALA A 253 -9.56 -3.00 -3.79
C ALA A 253 -8.76 -4.09 -3.04
N GLY A 254 -8.57 -5.28 -3.64
CA GLY A 254 -7.83 -6.39 -3.02
C GLY A 254 -6.41 -6.01 -2.57
N PRO A 255 -5.54 -5.52 -3.47
CA PRO A 255 -4.22 -5.02 -3.12
C PRO A 255 -4.22 -3.88 -2.10
N VAL A 256 -5.18 -2.95 -2.20
CA VAL A 256 -5.33 -1.85 -1.23
C VAL A 256 -5.62 -2.41 0.17
N GLY A 257 -6.54 -3.36 0.29
CA GLY A 257 -6.86 -3.97 1.58
C GLY A 257 -5.68 -4.71 2.20
N ARG A 258 -4.92 -5.47 1.41
CA ARG A 258 -3.69 -6.13 1.90
C ARG A 258 -2.62 -5.14 2.33
N ARG A 259 -2.42 -4.05 1.55
CA ARG A 259 -1.51 -2.97 1.93
C ARG A 259 -1.98 -2.27 3.20
N PHE A 260 -3.26 -1.94 3.30
CA PHE A 260 -3.81 -1.28 4.48
C PHE A 260 -3.57 -2.10 5.75
N ALA A 261 -3.82 -3.43 5.70
CA ALA A 261 -3.51 -4.32 6.83
C ALA A 261 -2.03 -4.29 7.22
N ALA A 262 -1.11 -4.28 6.24
CA ALA A 262 0.32 -4.20 6.49
C ALA A 262 0.74 -2.86 7.08
N VAL A 263 0.20 -1.75 6.56
CA VAL A 263 0.50 -0.38 7.03
C VAL A 263 -0.05 -0.14 8.44
N LEU A 264 -1.26 -0.64 8.76
CA LEU A 264 -1.81 -0.60 10.12
C LEU A 264 -0.88 -1.32 11.12
N ALA A 265 -0.37 -2.50 10.75
CA ALA A 265 0.56 -3.23 11.61
C ALA A 265 1.90 -2.49 11.78
N GLU A 266 2.44 -1.91 10.70
CA GLU A 266 3.76 -1.25 10.69
C GLU A 266 3.72 0.12 11.38
N LEU A 267 2.71 0.94 11.13
CA LEU A 267 2.62 2.29 11.67
C LEU A 267 1.94 2.36 13.04
N ALA A 268 0.81 1.66 13.21
CA ALA A 268 -0.03 1.75 14.40
C ALA A 268 0.10 0.55 15.36
N GLY A 269 0.82 -0.52 14.96
CA GLY A 269 0.87 -1.76 15.74
C GLY A 269 -0.47 -2.49 15.82
N LEU A 270 -1.43 -2.14 14.94
CA LEU A 270 -2.76 -2.73 14.93
C LEU A 270 -2.80 -3.93 13.95
N PRO A 271 -3.05 -5.17 14.46
CA PRO A 271 -3.24 -6.31 13.57
C PRO A 271 -4.56 -6.18 12.81
N ALA A 272 -4.55 -6.52 11.51
CA ALA A 272 -5.73 -6.53 10.66
C ALA A 272 -5.70 -7.73 9.71
N LEU A 273 -6.88 -8.22 9.30
CA LEU A 273 -7.01 -9.33 8.37
C LEU A 273 -7.69 -8.84 7.09
N ALA A 274 -7.03 -9.03 5.95
CA ALA A 274 -7.59 -8.68 4.64
C ALA A 274 -8.01 -9.95 3.88
N ALA A 275 -9.21 -9.91 3.29
CA ALA A 275 -9.72 -10.98 2.43
C ALA A 275 -10.66 -10.41 1.35
N GLU A 276 -10.67 -11.05 0.19
CA GLU A 276 -11.48 -10.63 -0.95
C GLU A 276 -12.88 -11.27 -0.88
N LEU A 277 -13.90 -10.52 -1.30
CA LEU A 277 -15.26 -11.03 -1.44
C LEU A 277 -15.39 -11.80 -2.77
N PRO A 278 -16.18 -12.89 -2.81
CA PRO A 278 -17.03 -13.39 -1.72
C PRO A 278 -16.34 -14.35 -0.74
N GLU A 279 -15.07 -14.73 -0.96
CA GLU A 279 -14.34 -15.75 -0.18
C GLU A 279 -14.13 -15.32 1.29
N ALA A 280 -14.12 -14.01 1.57
CA ALA A 280 -14.07 -13.48 2.92
C ALA A 280 -15.24 -13.93 3.81
N LEU A 281 -16.44 -14.12 3.24
CA LEU A 281 -17.66 -14.41 4.00
C LEU A 281 -17.57 -15.71 4.82
N PRO A 282 -17.25 -16.87 4.25
CA PRO A 282 -17.10 -18.08 5.03
C PRO A 282 -15.88 -18.06 5.97
N ALA A 283 -14.76 -17.44 5.55
CA ALA A 283 -13.53 -17.44 6.33
C ALA A 283 -13.63 -16.54 7.57
N HIS A 284 -14.10 -15.30 7.40
CA HIS A 284 -14.21 -14.33 8.48
C HIS A 284 -15.52 -14.44 9.26
N GLY A 285 -16.57 -15.06 8.69
CA GLY A 285 -17.82 -15.31 9.41
C GLY A 285 -17.62 -16.09 10.71
N VAL A 286 -16.66 -17.02 10.73
CA VAL A 286 -16.29 -17.74 11.95
C VAL A 286 -15.70 -16.81 13.02
N LEU A 287 -14.94 -15.79 12.62
CA LEU A 287 -14.38 -14.79 13.54
C LEU A 287 -15.49 -13.92 14.15
N LEU A 288 -16.51 -13.58 13.36
CA LEU A 288 -17.65 -12.79 13.82
C LEU A 288 -18.52 -13.56 14.82
N ALA A 289 -18.58 -14.90 14.72
CA ALA A 289 -19.33 -15.77 15.61
C ALA A 289 -18.52 -16.19 16.86
N GLY A 290 -17.22 -15.94 16.88
CA GLY A 290 -16.29 -16.43 17.89
C GLY A 290 -15.91 -15.41 18.97
N GLY A 291 -14.71 -15.52 19.51
CA GLY A 291 -14.19 -14.68 20.60
C GLY A 291 -14.04 -13.19 20.29
N TYR A 292 -14.17 -12.80 19.02
CA TYR A 292 -14.15 -11.39 18.56
C TYR A 292 -15.55 -10.85 18.26
N ALA A 293 -16.61 -11.61 18.62
CA ALA A 293 -17.99 -11.18 18.41
C ALA A 293 -18.28 -9.86 19.12
N ALA A 294 -19.10 -9.01 18.50
CA ALA A 294 -19.48 -7.71 19.06
C ALA A 294 -20.50 -7.85 20.21
N GLY A 295 -21.26 -8.95 20.23
CA GLY A 295 -22.28 -9.22 21.25
C GLY A 295 -21.69 -9.42 22.65
N ALA A 296 -22.39 -8.94 23.68
CA ALA A 296 -22.05 -9.22 25.07
C ALA A 296 -22.23 -10.72 25.33
N ASP A 297 -21.22 -11.37 25.94
CA ASP A 297 -21.37 -12.71 26.51
C ASP A 297 -22.48 -12.64 27.57
N PRO A 298 -23.54 -13.49 27.50
CA PRO A 298 -24.61 -13.50 28.52
C PRO A 298 -24.09 -13.74 29.94
N ASP A 299 -22.93 -14.40 30.08
CA ASP A 299 -22.27 -14.65 31.36
C ASP A 299 -21.42 -13.46 31.86
N ASP A 300 -21.22 -12.45 31.03
CA ASP A 300 -20.38 -11.27 31.30
C ASP A 300 -21.05 -10.30 32.34
N PHE A 301 -22.34 -10.45 32.58
CA PHE A 301 -23.07 -9.61 33.54
C PHE A 301 -22.62 -9.80 35.02
N PHE A 302 -21.93 -10.91 35.30
CA PHE A 302 -21.46 -11.27 36.66
C PHE A 302 -19.94 -11.18 36.81
N ARG A 303 -19.17 -10.78 35.75
CA ARG A 303 -17.71 -10.61 35.83
C ARG A 303 -17.34 -9.23 36.36
N ASP A 304 -16.46 -9.22 37.36
CA ASP A 304 -15.87 -7.98 37.87
C ASP A 304 -14.78 -7.49 36.90
N ARG A 305 -15.06 -6.42 36.17
CA ARG A 305 -14.24 -5.92 35.03
C ARG A 305 -13.05 -5.06 35.43
N VAL A 306 -12.65 -5.04 36.69
CA VAL A 306 -11.67 -4.04 37.16
C VAL A 306 -10.25 -4.29 36.65
N ASP A 307 -9.90 -5.51 36.17
CA ASP A 307 -8.53 -5.90 35.81
C ASP A 307 -8.39 -6.70 34.48
N GLU A 308 -9.42 -6.85 33.66
CA GLU A 308 -9.25 -7.56 32.37
C GLU A 308 -8.93 -6.60 31.24
N PRO A 309 -7.89 -6.90 30.42
CA PRO A 309 -7.64 -6.12 29.21
C PRO A 309 -8.86 -6.18 28.28
N GLN A 310 -9.28 -5.03 27.78
CA GLN A 310 -10.42 -4.93 26.88
C GLN A 310 -10.18 -5.80 25.64
N ALA A 311 -10.99 -6.84 25.46
CA ALA A 311 -10.86 -7.73 24.30
C ALA A 311 -11.14 -6.95 23.01
N LEU A 312 -10.27 -7.09 22.02
CA LEU A 312 -10.49 -6.51 20.68
C LEU A 312 -11.78 -7.09 20.09
N ARG A 313 -12.68 -6.21 19.65
CA ARG A 313 -13.90 -6.60 18.93
C ARG A 313 -13.69 -6.50 17.44
N ALA A 314 -14.24 -7.44 16.68
CA ALA A 314 -14.18 -7.38 15.24
C ALA A 314 -14.92 -6.15 14.71
N ARG A 315 -14.34 -5.51 13.68
CA ARG A 315 -14.97 -4.47 12.89
C ARG A 315 -14.74 -4.75 11.42
N VAL A 316 -15.78 -4.75 10.62
CA VAL A 316 -15.65 -4.93 9.17
C VAL A 316 -15.30 -3.60 8.52
N VAL A 317 -14.24 -3.59 7.70
CA VAL A 317 -13.92 -2.49 6.80
C VAL A 317 -14.17 -2.97 5.38
N LEU A 318 -15.20 -2.45 4.73
CA LEU A 318 -15.56 -2.83 3.38
C LEU A 318 -14.96 -1.81 2.38
N LEU A 319 -13.92 -2.23 1.67
CA LEU A 319 -13.31 -1.45 0.60
C LEU A 319 -13.89 -1.90 -0.73
N ARG A 320 -14.52 -0.98 -1.45
CA ARG A 320 -15.20 -1.30 -2.69
C ARG A 320 -14.60 -0.52 -3.85
N ASP A 321 -14.34 -1.25 -4.91
CA ASP A 321 -14.18 -0.77 -6.27
C ASP A 321 -15.31 -1.35 -7.11
N ARG A 322 -15.36 -1.07 -8.39
CA ARG A 322 -16.40 -1.62 -9.26
C ARG A 322 -16.35 -3.15 -9.30
N PRO A 323 -17.44 -3.85 -8.95
CA PRO A 323 -17.46 -5.29 -8.99
C PRO A 323 -17.38 -5.80 -10.44
N ALA A 324 -16.54 -6.78 -10.68
CA ALA A 324 -16.44 -7.43 -11.98
C ALA A 324 -17.80 -8.02 -12.39
N GLY A 325 -18.26 -7.72 -13.61
CA GLY A 325 -19.52 -8.26 -14.14
C GLY A 325 -20.81 -7.68 -13.52
N GLY A 326 -20.72 -6.61 -12.73
CA GLY A 326 -21.89 -5.92 -12.17
C GLY A 326 -22.61 -6.67 -11.04
N LEU A 327 -22.08 -7.82 -10.58
CA LEU A 327 -22.59 -8.56 -9.42
C LEU A 327 -21.78 -8.17 -8.17
N SER A 328 -22.47 -7.77 -7.10
CA SER A 328 -21.85 -7.33 -5.86
C SER A 328 -22.15 -8.32 -4.73
N ALA A 329 -21.12 -8.71 -3.98
CA ALA A 329 -21.24 -9.47 -2.75
C ALA A 329 -21.39 -8.56 -1.50
N ALA A 330 -21.27 -7.23 -1.64
CA ALA A 330 -21.39 -6.29 -0.54
C ALA A 330 -22.72 -6.36 0.22
N PRO A 331 -23.89 -6.59 -0.41
CA PRO A 331 -25.14 -6.76 0.34
C PRO A 331 -25.07 -7.95 1.30
N ALA A 332 -24.54 -9.11 0.85
CA ALA A 332 -24.36 -10.29 1.69
C ALA A 332 -23.33 -10.07 2.80
N ALA A 333 -22.28 -9.30 2.51
CA ALA A 333 -21.28 -8.90 3.50
C ALA A 333 -21.89 -8.06 4.62
N ARG A 334 -22.71 -7.07 4.28
CA ARG A 334 -23.43 -6.23 5.26
C ARG A 334 -24.43 -7.05 6.09
N GLU A 335 -25.19 -7.95 5.43
CA GLU A 335 -26.14 -8.83 6.11
C GLU A 335 -25.43 -9.76 7.09
N LEU A 336 -24.29 -10.35 6.72
CA LEU A 336 -23.50 -11.17 7.61
C LEU A 336 -22.98 -10.37 8.81
N ALA A 337 -22.41 -9.20 8.60
CA ALA A 337 -21.93 -8.34 9.69
C ALA A 337 -23.06 -7.91 10.63
N LEU A 338 -24.19 -7.50 10.07
CA LEU A 338 -25.39 -7.11 10.83
C LEU A 338 -25.94 -8.28 11.67
N GLY A 339 -25.96 -9.49 11.10
CA GLY A 339 -26.40 -10.70 11.80
C GLY A 339 -25.54 -11.06 13.02
N HIS A 340 -24.31 -10.54 13.08
CA HIS A 340 -23.38 -10.68 14.20
C HIS A 340 -23.19 -9.38 14.99
N GLU A 341 -24.06 -8.39 14.82
CA GLU A 341 -24.00 -7.08 15.50
C GLU A 341 -22.63 -6.38 15.32
N THR A 342 -21.91 -6.71 14.25
CA THR A 342 -20.57 -6.18 13.96
C THR A 342 -20.68 -4.89 13.16
N ALA A 343 -20.00 -3.84 13.64
CA ALA A 343 -19.98 -2.55 12.96
C ALA A 343 -19.24 -2.65 11.61
N VAL A 344 -19.74 -1.88 10.63
CA VAL A 344 -19.17 -1.82 9.28
C VAL A 344 -18.78 -0.39 8.95
N SER A 345 -17.52 -0.21 8.56
CA SER A 345 -17.01 1.01 7.91
C SER A 345 -16.89 0.73 6.43
N GLU A 346 -17.41 1.61 5.58
CA GLU A 346 -17.41 1.39 4.13
C GLU A 346 -16.73 2.54 3.42
N LEU A 347 -15.79 2.19 2.53
CA LEU A 347 -15.12 3.12 1.63
C LEU A 347 -15.44 2.76 0.19
N GLU A 348 -16.10 3.68 -0.50
CA GLU A 348 -16.41 3.61 -1.92
C GLU A 348 -15.87 4.89 -2.57
N PRO A 349 -14.93 4.78 -3.54
CA PRO A 349 -14.33 5.94 -4.17
C PRO A 349 -15.32 6.63 -5.08
N GLU A 350 -15.07 7.89 -5.38
CA GLU A 350 -15.81 8.64 -6.39
C GLU A 350 -15.63 8.00 -7.78
N GLU A 351 -16.60 8.21 -8.68
CA GLU A 351 -16.49 7.74 -10.06
C GLU A 351 -15.20 8.22 -10.74
N GLY A 352 -14.53 7.31 -11.44
CA GLY A 352 -13.28 7.57 -12.12
C GLY A 352 -12.81 6.36 -12.93
N ASP A 353 -11.63 6.41 -13.52
CA ASP A 353 -10.98 5.22 -14.07
C ASP A 353 -10.39 4.34 -12.94
N ASP A 354 -9.91 3.15 -13.30
CA ASP A 354 -9.41 2.18 -12.32
C ASP A 354 -8.21 2.71 -11.50
N LEU A 355 -7.38 3.56 -12.10
CA LEU A 355 -6.23 4.16 -11.41
C LEU A 355 -6.66 5.32 -10.50
N GLU A 356 -7.68 6.11 -10.89
CA GLU A 356 -8.24 7.16 -10.04
C GLU A 356 -8.93 6.58 -8.81
N THR A 357 -9.75 5.52 -8.98
CA THR A 357 -10.43 4.85 -7.86
C THR A 357 -9.45 4.19 -6.91
N LEU A 358 -8.42 3.53 -7.47
CA LEU A 358 -7.30 2.97 -6.72
C LEU A 358 -6.57 4.04 -5.89
N ALA A 359 -6.27 5.19 -6.52
CA ALA A 359 -5.55 6.28 -5.87
C ALA A 359 -6.31 6.85 -4.67
N GLU A 360 -7.63 7.03 -4.80
CA GLU A 360 -8.47 7.50 -3.71
C GLU A 360 -8.52 6.51 -2.54
N LEU A 361 -8.74 5.23 -2.80
CA LEU A 361 -8.74 4.20 -1.76
C LEU A 361 -7.39 4.12 -1.03
N LEU A 362 -6.28 4.17 -1.77
CA LEU A 362 -4.94 4.21 -1.17
C LEU A 362 -4.76 5.44 -0.29
N ALA A 363 -5.13 6.63 -0.78
CA ALA A 363 -4.95 7.87 -0.03
C ALA A 363 -5.75 7.87 1.27
N VAL A 364 -7.05 7.52 1.23
CA VAL A 364 -7.90 7.49 2.43
C VAL A 364 -7.37 6.49 3.46
N THR A 365 -6.97 5.29 3.03
CA THR A 365 -6.44 4.25 3.93
C THR A 365 -5.07 4.61 4.49
N ASP A 366 -4.19 5.25 3.71
CA ASP A 366 -2.89 5.71 4.17
C ASP A 366 -3.05 6.83 5.23
N PHE A 367 -3.90 7.84 4.97
CA PHE A 367 -4.22 8.88 5.96
C PHE A 367 -4.82 8.28 7.23
N ALA A 368 -5.75 7.32 7.12
CA ALA A 368 -6.36 6.67 8.28
C ALA A 368 -5.33 5.94 9.14
N ALA A 369 -4.41 5.21 8.53
CA ALA A 369 -3.33 4.53 9.25
C ALA A 369 -2.39 5.52 9.96
N VAL A 370 -2.07 6.65 9.32
CA VAL A 370 -1.25 7.71 9.91
C VAL A 370 -1.97 8.37 11.10
N TYR A 371 -3.25 8.76 10.95
CA TYR A 371 -4.01 9.33 12.06
C TYR A 371 -4.12 8.36 13.24
N LEU A 372 -4.39 7.09 12.98
CA LEU A 372 -4.43 6.07 14.02
C LEU A 372 -3.07 5.95 14.73
N ALA A 373 -1.97 5.93 13.98
CA ALA A 373 -0.63 5.83 14.55
C ALA A 373 -0.26 7.04 15.41
N LEU A 374 -0.63 8.26 14.99
CA LEU A 374 -0.36 9.48 15.75
C LEU A 374 -1.20 9.57 17.01
N ALA A 375 -2.50 9.26 16.90
CA ALA A 375 -3.43 9.36 18.01
C ALA A 375 -3.30 8.23 19.06
N THR A 376 -2.67 7.09 18.71
CA THR A 376 -2.41 6.00 19.66
C THR A 376 -1.06 6.08 20.35
N ARG A 377 -0.03 6.69 19.74
CA ARG A 377 1.32 6.84 20.32
C ARG A 377 1.43 7.96 21.36
N GLY A 378 0.42 8.81 21.49
CA GLY A 378 0.39 9.91 22.48
C GLY A 378 0.31 9.48 23.93
N THR A 379 0.08 8.18 24.22
CA THR A 379 0.09 7.65 25.58
C THR A 379 1.48 7.09 25.88
N PRO A 380 2.32 7.75 26.73
CA PRO A 380 3.55 7.12 27.19
C PRO A 380 3.20 5.83 27.89
N ALA A 381 3.87 4.72 27.52
CA ALA A 381 3.77 3.47 28.26
C ALA A 381 4.08 3.73 29.75
N PRO A 382 3.31 3.14 30.69
CA PRO A 382 3.48 3.34 32.12
C PRO A 382 4.84 2.86 32.62
#